data_17eb34337c1a7357db5e07609cc0b9e5
#
_entry.id   17eb34337c1a7357db5e07609cc0b9e5
#
_cell.length_a   1.000
_cell.length_b   1.000
_cell.length_c   1.000
_cell.angle_alpha   90.00
_cell.angle_beta   90.00
_cell.angle_gamma   90.00
#
_symmetry.space_group_name_H-M   'P 1'
#
loop_
_entity.id
_entity.type
_entity.pdbx_description
1 polymer ?
#
loop_
_entity_poly.entity_id
_entity_poly.type
_entity_poly.pdbx_seq_one_letter_code
_entity_poly.pdbx_strand_id
1 'polypeptide(L)'
;MLYSLSYADIYMRQKKHVDGMTIMGRTQPSRDFIVQTWLTLDKVSVEDSKSKTVIEFDKNTITVADHNEKTIMTMPMNFSEIADKQSDGMSKEDSEEFNKFMGNMMQVSVKVTKTDEKKKIGKWNCTKYIQVMSTGMGEFKSEIWATEDIDVDRELYAKYMSAIKGTMPGMNENMKEIIKETQKIKGMEVYSEQTTEMMGQTMRSSTELLEYKKGKAPASAFDMPKGYRNVEF
;
A
#
# COMPACT_ATOMS: atom_id res chain seq x y z
N MET A 1 1.25 24.46 -31.01
CA MET A 1 1.94 23.23 -30.63
C MET A 1 1.49 22.87 -29.24
N LEU A 2 0.58 21.91 -29.08
CA LEU A 2 0.20 21.37 -27.80
C LEU A 2 1.31 20.39 -27.38
N TYR A 3 2.15 20.79 -26.44
CA TYR A 3 3.00 19.82 -25.74
C TYR A 3 2.09 18.92 -24.92
N SER A 4 1.86 17.71 -25.40
CA SER A 4 1.32 16.67 -24.53
C SER A 4 2.35 16.45 -23.43
N LEU A 5 2.02 16.81 -22.21
CA LEU A 5 2.76 16.36 -21.04
C LEU A 5 2.69 14.83 -21.04
N SER A 6 3.71 14.21 -21.62
CA SER A 6 3.87 12.76 -21.55
C SER A 6 4.32 12.43 -20.14
N TYR A 7 3.39 12.06 -19.29
CA TYR A 7 3.73 11.46 -17.99
C TYR A 7 4.51 10.17 -18.27
N ALA A 8 5.71 10.07 -17.75
CA ALA A 8 6.46 8.84 -17.83
C ALA A 8 5.95 7.87 -16.76
N ASP A 9 5.66 6.64 -17.16
CA ASP A 9 5.32 5.59 -16.20
C ASP A 9 6.50 5.35 -15.26
N ILE A 10 6.22 4.83 -14.08
CA ILE A 10 7.21 4.61 -13.03
C ILE A 10 7.33 3.11 -12.76
N TYR A 11 8.57 2.64 -12.73
CA TYR A 11 8.92 1.32 -12.23
C TYR A 11 9.67 1.44 -10.91
N MET A 12 9.29 0.63 -9.94
CA MET A 12 9.97 0.48 -8.67
C MET A 12 10.21 -1.00 -8.37
N ARG A 13 11.40 -1.29 -7.85
CA ARG A 13 11.73 -2.60 -7.28
C ARG A 13 12.18 -2.39 -5.85
N GLN A 14 11.51 -3.04 -4.92
CA GLN A 14 11.73 -2.87 -3.49
C GLN A 14 12.03 -4.22 -2.84
N LYS A 15 12.94 -4.22 -1.87
CA LYS A 15 13.10 -5.32 -0.93
C LYS A 15 12.24 -5.03 0.30
N LYS A 16 11.44 -6.00 0.70
CA LYS A 16 10.70 -5.95 1.96
C LYS A 16 11.19 -7.03 2.90
N HIS A 17 11.30 -6.67 4.17
CA HIS A 17 11.56 -7.59 5.29
C HIS A 17 10.39 -7.53 6.26
N VAL A 18 10.00 -8.68 6.77
CA VAL A 18 9.01 -8.80 7.84
C VAL A 18 9.57 -9.72 8.90
N ASP A 19 9.62 -9.26 10.14
CA ASP A 19 10.04 -10.08 11.28
C ASP A 19 9.16 -11.32 11.44
N GLY A 20 9.72 -12.35 12.01
CA GLY A 20 8.96 -13.52 12.45
C GLY A 20 8.04 -13.18 13.62
N MET A 21 6.91 -13.86 13.68
CA MET A 21 5.95 -13.69 14.77
C MET A 21 5.38 -15.03 15.22
N THR A 22 4.93 -15.07 16.47
CA THR A 22 4.17 -16.21 16.99
C THR A 22 2.78 -15.74 17.42
N ILE A 23 1.75 -16.20 16.70
CA ILE A 23 0.35 -15.88 17.03
C ILE A 23 -0.35 -17.17 17.40
N MET A 24 -0.98 -17.22 18.56
CA MET A 24 -1.74 -18.39 19.04
C MET A 24 -0.95 -19.70 18.93
N GLY A 25 0.35 -19.68 19.28
CA GLY A 25 1.23 -20.84 19.23
C GLY A 25 1.72 -21.25 17.83
N ARG A 26 1.36 -20.52 16.78
CA ARG A 26 1.85 -20.72 15.40
C ARG A 26 2.95 -19.71 15.11
N THR A 27 4.17 -20.21 14.88
CA THR A 27 5.32 -19.37 14.53
C THR A 27 5.39 -19.19 13.01
N GLN A 28 5.39 -17.94 12.56
CA GLN A 28 5.77 -17.56 11.21
C GLN A 28 7.21 -17.06 11.24
N PRO A 29 8.13 -17.64 10.44
CA PRO A 29 9.50 -17.15 10.39
C PRO A 29 9.59 -15.78 9.74
N SER A 30 10.67 -15.06 10.03
CA SER A 30 11.01 -13.83 9.30
C SER A 30 11.22 -14.13 7.82
N ARG A 31 10.91 -13.17 6.97
CA ARG A 31 11.03 -13.33 5.52
C ARG A 31 11.45 -12.07 4.82
N ASP A 32 12.28 -12.26 3.80
CA ASP A 32 12.61 -11.25 2.80
C ASP A 32 11.88 -11.58 1.50
N PHE A 33 11.41 -10.55 0.80
CA PHE A 33 10.82 -10.71 -0.53
C PHE A 33 11.00 -9.45 -1.37
N ILE A 34 10.94 -9.63 -2.68
CA ILE A 34 11.04 -8.53 -3.64
C ILE A 34 9.65 -8.20 -4.14
N VAL A 35 9.35 -6.91 -4.16
CA VAL A 35 8.12 -6.35 -4.74
C VAL A 35 8.51 -5.53 -5.96
N GLN A 36 7.81 -5.74 -7.05
CA GLN A 36 7.91 -4.96 -8.28
C GLN A 36 6.61 -4.18 -8.48
N THR A 37 6.73 -2.89 -8.76
CA THR A 37 5.59 -2.02 -8.98
C THR A 37 5.75 -1.29 -10.31
N TRP A 38 4.70 -1.35 -11.13
CA TRP A 38 4.50 -0.45 -12.24
C TRP A 38 3.35 0.50 -11.96
N LEU A 39 3.55 1.75 -12.27
CA LEU A 39 2.58 2.82 -12.05
C LEU A 39 2.41 3.63 -13.32
N THR A 40 1.17 3.74 -13.78
CA THR A 40 0.73 4.60 -14.88
C THR A 40 -0.36 5.56 -14.39
N LEU A 41 -0.85 6.45 -15.24
CA LEU A 41 -1.94 7.38 -14.89
C LEU A 41 -3.24 6.67 -14.51
N ASP A 42 -3.49 5.50 -15.10
CA ASP A 42 -4.75 4.77 -15.02
C ASP A 42 -4.65 3.44 -14.26
N LYS A 43 -3.42 2.92 -14.06
CA LYS A 43 -3.20 1.59 -13.49
C LYS A 43 -2.00 1.51 -12.56
N VAL A 44 -2.11 0.61 -11.60
CA VAL A 44 -0.98 0.15 -10.78
C VAL A 44 -0.89 -1.37 -10.86
N SER A 45 0.31 -1.90 -11.02
CA SER A 45 0.59 -3.33 -10.84
C SER A 45 1.61 -3.49 -9.73
N VAL A 46 1.30 -4.32 -8.76
CA VAL A 46 2.22 -4.70 -7.66
C VAL A 46 2.35 -6.20 -7.68
N GLU A 47 3.56 -6.71 -7.77
CA GLU A 47 3.82 -8.14 -7.89
C GLU A 47 4.96 -8.58 -6.97
N ASP A 48 4.75 -9.65 -6.25
CA ASP A 48 5.76 -10.38 -5.48
C ASP A 48 5.70 -11.89 -5.80
N SER A 49 6.44 -12.70 -5.04
CA SER A 49 6.47 -14.16 -5.24
C SER A 49 5.16 -14.88 -4.88
N LYS A 50 4.23 -14.22 -4.19
CA LYS A 50 3.00 -14.82 -3.70
C LYS A 50 1.76 -14.32 -4.43
N SER A 51 1.80 -13.07 -4.89
CA SER A 51 0.63 -12.42 -5.46
C SER A 51 0.99 -11.38 -6.51
N LYS A 52 0.03 -11.13 -7.39
CA LYS A 52 0.00 -9.99 -8.29
C LYS A 52 -1.31 -9.23 -8.09
N THR A 53 -1.20 -7.94 -7.82
CA THR A 53 -2.35 -7.04 -7.70
C THR A 53 -2.33 -6.02 -8.83
N VAL A 54 -3.43 -5.88 -9.54
CA VAL A 54 -3.63 -4.82 -10.52
C VAL A 54 -4.81 -3.95 -10.08
N ILE A 55 -4.56 -2.65 -9.98
CA ILE A 55 -5.56 -1.64 -9.67
C ILE A 55 -5.83 -0.85 -10.95
N GLU A 56 -7.08 -0.78 -11.36
CA GLU A 56 -7.54 0.01 -12.51
C GLU A 56 -8.43 1.15 -12.00
N PHE A 57 -7.92 2.38 -12.06
CA PHE A 57 -8.60 3.54 -11.49
C PHE A 57 -9.86 3.93 -12.24
N ASP A 58 -9.84 3.79 -13.57
CA ASP A 58 -10.97 4.08 -14.45
C ASP A 58 -12.12 3.09 -14.28
N LYS A 59 -11.81 1.84 -13.93
CA LYS A 59 -12.79 0.79 -13.67
C LYS A 59 -13.21 0.68 -12.21
N ASN A 60 -12.53 1.41 -11.33
CA ASN A 60 -12.72 1.32 -9.89
C ASN A 60 -12.61 -0.12 -9.35
N THR A 61 -11.62 -0.89 -9.87
CA THR A 61 -11.44 -2.31 -9.55
C THR A 61 -10.04 -2.62 -9.06
N ILE A 62 -9.97 -3.62 -8.20
CA ILE A 62 -8.75 -4.29 -7.76
C ILE A 62 -8.85 -5.75 -8.16
N THR A 63 -7.89 -6.22 -8.92
CA THR A 63 -7.76 -7.65 -9.28
C THR A 63 -6.52 -8.21 -8.61
N VAL A 64 -6.70 -9.30 -7.87
CA VAL A 64 -5.64 -10.00 -7.14
C VAL A 64 -5.50 -11.41 -7.68
N ALA A 65 -4.30 -11.78 -8.09
CA ALA A 65 -3.92 -13.16 -8.38
C ALA A 65 -3.11 -13.73 -7.23
N ASP A 66 -3.51 -14.86 -6.67
CA ASP A 66 -2.73 -15.65 -5.72
C ASP A 66 -1.92 -16.69 -6.48
N HIS A 67 -0.59 -16.63 -6.38
CA HIS A 67 0.31 -17.54 -7.09
C HIS A 67 0.35 -18.96 -6.49
N ASN A 68 0.05 -19.10 -5.19
CA ASN A 68 0.02 -20.39 -4.51
C ASN A 68 -1.25 -21.16 -4.87
N GLU A 69 -2.41 -20.49 -4.72
CA GLU A 69 -3.72 -21.10 -5.00
C GLU A 69 -4.10 -21.10 -6.48
N LYS A 70 -3.34 -20.36 -7.31
CA LYS A 70 -3.61 -20.13 -8.73
C LYS A 70 -5.03 -19.64 -8.97
N THR A 71 -5.42 -18.64 -8.20
CA THR A 71 -6.73 -18.01 -8.27
C THR A 71 -6.62 -16.54 -8.63
N ILE A 72 -7.67 -16.00 -9.27
CA ILE A 72 -7.84 -14.57 -9.56
C ILE A 72 -9.17 -14.15 -8.95
N MET A 73 -9.14 -13.07 -8.18
CA MET A 73 -10.31 -12.44 -7.60
C MET A 73 -10.35 -10.97 -8.01
N THR A 74 -11.49 -10.48 -8.43
CA THR A 74 -11.72 -9.06 -8.74
C THR A 74 -12.76 -8.49 -7.80
N MET A 75 -12.43 -7.35 -7.18
CA MET A 75 -13.29 -6.66 -6.24
C MET A 75 -13.36 -5.17 -6.56
N PRO A 76 -14.42 -4.44 -6.16
CA PRO A 76 -14.49 -3.00 -6.27
C PRO A 76 -13.46 -2.34 -5.33
N MET A 77 -12.99 -1.14 -5.69
CA MET A 77 -12.13 -0.34 -4.79
C MET A 77 -12.93 0.31 -3.64
N ASN A 78 -14.24 0.33 -3.75
CA ASN A 78 -15.10 0.93 -2.74
C ASN A 78 -15.37 -0.06 -1.62
N PHE A 79 -14.81 0.22 -0.45
CA PHE A 79 -14.94 -0.66 0.72
C PHE A 79 -16.38 -0.76 1.24
N SER A 80 -17.24 0.27 1.08
CA SER A 80 -18.64 0.16 1.47
C SER A 80 -19.38 -0.88 0.66
N GLU A 81 -19.11 -1.01 -0.64
CA GLU A 81 -19.67 -2.08 -1.47
C GLU A 81 -19.22 -3.48 -1.04
N ILE A 82 -17.99 -3.57 -0.52
CA ILE A 82 -17.42 -4.79 0.06
C ILE A 82 -18.16 -5.16 1.34
N ALA A 83 -18.34 -4.19 2.25
CA ALA A 83 -19.02 -4.38 3.52
C ALA A 83 -20.49 -4.74 3.33
N ASP A 84 -21.17 -4.10 2.38
CA ASP A 84 -22.57 -4.38 2.05
C ASP A 84 -22.75 -5.81 1.55
N LYS A 85 -21.86 -6.30 0.68
CA LYS A 85 -21.89 -7.69 0.21
C LYS A 85 -21.60 -8.71 1.31
N GLN A 86 -20.71 -8.41 2.24
CA GLN A 86 -20.38 -9.30 3.35
C GLN A 86 -21.46 -9.31 4.43
N SER A 87 -22.24 -8.24 4.55
CA SER A 87 -23.38 -8.17 5.47
C SER A 87 -24.65 -8.80 4.89
N ASP A 88 -24.65 -9.12 3.59
CA ASP A 88 -25.78 -9.76 2.92
C ASP A 88 -25.96 -11.19 3.49
N GLY A 89 -27.09 -11.40 4.19
CA GLY A 89 -27.38 -12.66 4.90
C GLY A 89 -27.11 -12.66 6.41
N MET A 90 -26.56 -11.60 6.98
CA MET A 90 -26.42 -11.42 8.43
C MET A 90 -27.77 -11.01 9.06
N SER A 91 -27.99 -11.38 10.33
CA SER A 91 -29.08 -10.80 11.10
C SER A 91 -28.91 -9.28 11.26
N LYS A 92 -29.99 -8.56 11.55
CA LYS A 92 -29.90 -7.10 11.72
C LYS A 92 -28.97 -6.70 12.87
N GLU A 93 -28.95 -7.50 13.92
CA GLU A 93 -28.13 -7.31 15.11
C GLU A 93 -26.64 -7.56 14.80
N ASP A 94 -26.32 -8.66 14.11
CA ASP A 94 -24.96 -8.98 13.66
C ASP A 94 -24.41 -7.93 12.66
N SER A 95 -25.28 -7.43 11.76
CA SER A 95 -24.94 -6.34 10.83
C SER A 95 -24.62 -5.02 11.56
N GLU A 96 -25.39 -4.68 12.60
CA GLU A 96 -25.12 -3.47 13.40
C GLU A 96 -23.80 -3.60 14.19
N GLU A 97 -23.54 -4.77 14.78
CA GLU A 97 -22.26 -5.04 15.46
C GLU A 97 -21.08 -5.03 14.49
N PHE A 98 -21.23 -5.66 13.34
CA PHE A 98 -20.24 -5.66 12.27
C PHE A 98 -19.95 -4.24 11.78
N ASN A 99 -20.98 -3.45 11.50
CA ASN A 99 -20.82 -2.06 11.06
C ASN A 99 -20.17 -1.18 12.14
N LYS A 100 -20.50 -1.39 13.41
CA LYS A 100 -19.87 -0.70 14.52
C LYS A 100 -18.41 -1.09 14.70
N PHE A 101 -18.10 -2.38 14.60
CA PHE A 101 -16.73 -2.90 14.61
C PHE A 101 -15.92 -2.32 13.45
N MET A 102 -16.47 -2.35 12.25
CA MET A 102 -15.85 -1.79 11.06
C MET A 102 -15.67 -0.27 11.18
N GLY A 103 -16.67 0.45 11.67
CA GLY A 103 -16.59 1.89 11.91
C GLY A 103 -15.47 2.27 12.89
N ASN A 104 -15.26 1.49 13.93
CA ASN A 104 -14.16 1.71 14.88
C ASN A 104 -12.79 1.39 14.24
N MET A 105 -12.71 0.31 13.45
CA MET A 105 -11.50 -0.01 12.69
C MET A 105 -11.16 1.05 11.64
N MET A 106 -12.18 1.75 11.16
CA MET A 106 -12.11 2.79 10.14
C MET A 106 -11.60 4.14 10.62
N GLN A 107 -11.47 4.36 11.94
CA GLN A 107 -10.88 5.59 12.46
C GLN A 107 -9.36 5.55 12.26
N VAL A 108 -8.91 6.14 11.16
CA VAL A 108 -7.48 6.25 10.84
C VAL A 108 -7.05 7.70 10.97
N SER A 109 -6.03 7.95 11.77
CA SER A 109 -5.31 9.22 11.80
C SER A 109 -3.84 9.01 11.45
N VAL A 110 -3.26 10.00 10.78
CA VAL A 110 -1.84 9.98 10.40
C VAL A 110 -1.21 11.28 10.84
N LYS A 111 -0.03 11.20 11.44
CA LYS A 111 0.80 12.35 11.79
C LYS A 111 2.20 12.14 11.23
N VAL A 112 2.71 13.12 10.51
CA VAL A 112 4.07 13.11 9.96
C VAL A 112 4.89 14.24 10.58
N THR A 113 6.06 13.90 11.09
CA THR A 113 7.04 14.83 11.64
C THR A 113 8.34 14.73 10.87
N LYS A 114 8.79 15.82 10.26
CA LYS A 114 10.12 15.91 9.68
C LYS A 114 11.15 16.03 10.80
N THR A 115 12.28 15.33 10.67
CA THR A 115 13.43 15.47 11.59
C THR A 115 14.56 16.21 10.90
N ASP A 116 15.61 16.58 11.66
CA ASP A 116 16.84 17.15 11.12
C ASP A 116 17.87 16.08 10.71
N GLU A 117 17.54 14.81 10.92
CA GLU A 117 18.43 13.69 10.59
C GLU A 117 18.52 13.51 9.08
N LYS A 118 19.79 13.40 8.63
CA LYS A 118 20.13 13.14 7.22
C LYS A 118 21.05 11.94 7.13
N LYS A 119 20.88 11.13 6.09
CA LYS A 119 21.67 9.93 5.86
C LYS A 119 21.78 9.67 4.36
N LYS A 120 22.91 9.14 3.93
CA LYS A 120 23.04 8.61 2.57
C LYS A 120 22.64 7.13 2.58
N ILE A 121 21.67 6.76 1.75
CA ILE A 121 21.20 5.39 1.56
C ILE A 121 21.43 5.02 0.10
N GLY A 122 22.31 4.03 -0.15
CA GLY A 122 22.77 3.76 -1.49
C GLY A 122 23.41 5.01 -2.13
N LYS A 123 22.81 5.49 -3.21
CA LYS A 123 23.27 6.71 -3.93
C LYS A 123 22.52 7.99 -3.53
N TRP A 124 21.48 7.90 -2.72
CA TRP A 124 20.55 9.00 -2.44
C TRP A 124 20.83 9.68 -1.11
N ASN A 125 20.68 11.01 -1.08
CA ASN A 125 20.72 11.80 0.14
C ASN A 125 19.31 11.88 0.72
N CYS A 126 19.11 11.31 1.90
CA CYS A 126 17.78 11.15 2.49
C CYS A 126 17.64 12.01 3.74
N THR A 127 16.41 12.48 3.96
CA THR A 127 15.94 13.11 5.20
C THR A 127 15.00 12.14 5.90
N LYS A 128 15.10 12.05 7.23
CA LYS A 128 14.25 11.21 8.06
C LYS A 128 12.93 11.90 8.39
N TYR A 129 11.87 11.14 8.32
CA TYR A 129 10.53 11.50 8.79
C TYR A 129 10.03 10.40 9.73
N ILE A 130 9.27 10.81 10.74
CA ILE A 130 8.54 9.90 11.61
C ILE A 130 7.07 10.00 11.23
N GLN A 131 6.47 8.88 10.89
CA GLN A 131 5.04 8.76 10.66
C GLN A 131 4.42 7.90 11.75
N VAL A 132 3.37 8.42 12.37
CA VAL A 132 2.54 7.68 13.31
C VAL A 132 1.16 7.57 12.69
N MET A 133 0.69 6.35 12.53
CA MET A 133 -0.65 6.03 12.06
C MET A 133 -1.39 5.33 13.20
N SER A 134 -2.47 5.93 13.67
CA SER A 134 -3.34 5.33 14.68
C SER A 134 -4.60 4.80 14.01
N THR A 135 -4.97 3.58 14.35
CA THR A 135 -6.16 2.87 13.86
C THR A 135 -6.92 2.28 15.04
N GLY A 136 -8.12 1.77 14.81
CA GLY A 136 -8.85 1.01 15.84
C GLY A 136 -8.13 -0.26 16.32
N MET A 137 -7.13 -0.74 15.58
CA MET A 137 -6.33 -1.93 15.94
C MET A 137 -5.04 -1.59 16.70
N GLY A 138 -4.65 -0.30 16.77
CA GLY A 138 -3.43 0.13 17.44
C GLY A 138 -2.66 1.20 16.67
N GLU A 139 -1.46 1.45 17.16
CA GLU A 139 -0.55 2.45 16.61
C GLU A 139 0.56 1.78 15.79
N PHE A 140 0.83 2.36 14.64
CA PHE A 140 1.89 1.97 13.72
C PHE A 140 2.87 3.13 13.61
N LYS A 141 4.09 2.94 14.04
CA LYS A 141 5.15 3.94 13.94
C LYS A 141 6.08 3.56 12.81
N SER A 142 6.32 4.49 11.88
CA SER A 142 7.25 4.32 10.78
C SER A 142 8.36 5.37 10.80
N GLU A 143 9.59 4.94 10.67
CA GLU A 143 10.74 5.78 10.35
C GLU A 143 10.94 5.74 8.83
N ILE A 144 10.77 6.88 8.16
CA ILE A 144 10.81 6.99 6.71
C ILE A 144 11.99 7.84 6.30
N TRP A 145 12.83 7.32 5.43
CA TRP A 145 13.94 8.03 4.80
C TRP A 145 13.58 8.33 3.36
N ALA A 146 13.37 9.59 3.06
CA ALA A 146 12.97 10.05 1.74
C ALA A 146 14.02 10.97 1.11
N THR A 147 14.12 10.92 -0.21
CA THR A 147 15.07 11.69 -1.01
C THR A 147 14.37 12.58 -2.03
N GLU A 148 14.89 13.78 -2.21
CA GLU A 148 14.53 14.68 -3.30
C GLU A 148 15.46 14.51 -4.54
N ASP A 149 16.46 13.64 -4.45
CA ASP A 149 17.37 13.34 -5.58
C ASP A 149 16.66 12.56 -6.72
N ILE A 150 15.52 11.97 -6.43
CA ILE A 150 14.66 11.30 -7.42
C ILE A 150 13.58 12.28 -7.86
N ASP A 151 13.63 12.68 -9.12
CA ASP A 151 12.56 13.47 -9.74
C ASP A 151 11.32 12.60 -9.91
N VAL A 152 10.38 12.70 -8.98
CA VAL A 152 9.10 11.98 -8.98
C VAL A 152 8.03 12.89 -9.54
N ASP A 153 7.23 12.37 -10.46
CA ASP A 153 5.94 12.97 -10.76
C ASP A 153 5.07 12.92 -9.51
N ARG A 154 4.91 14.08 -8.86
CA ARG A 154 4.24 14.18 -7.57
C ARG A 154 2.76 13.84 -7.65
N GLU A 155 2.12 14.17 -8.77
CA GLU A 155 0.70 13.89 -8.96
C GLU A 155 0.47 12.39 -9.13
N LEU A 156 1.27 11.75 -9.99
CA LEU A 156 1.23 10.31 -10.21
C LEU A 156 1.55 9.53 -8.93
N TYR A 157 2.58 9.95 -8.20
CA TYR A 157 2.95 9.30 -6.94
C TYR A 157 1.91 9.48 -5.83
N ALA A 158 1.31 10.68 -5.72
CA ALA A 158 0.22 10.93 -4.78
C ALA A 158 -1.01 10.07 -5.10
N LYS A 159 -1.33 9.90 -6.39
CA LYS A 159 -2.41 9.02 -6.85
C LYS A 159 -2.14 7.55 -6.48
N TYR A 160 -0.92 7.09 -6.70
CA TYR A 160 -0.47 5.76 -6.28
C TYR A 160 -0.59 5.54 -4.77
N MET A 161 -0.07 6.47 -3.98
CA MET A 161 -0.15 6.40 -2.51
C MET A 161 -1.60 6.43 -2.03
N SER A 162 -2.46 7.21 -2.67
CA SER A 162 -3.89 7.27 -2.37
C SER A 162 -4.60 5.94 -2.72
N ALA A 163 -4.23 5.32 -3.85
CA ALA A 163 -4.81 4.05 -4.25
C ALA A 163 -4.45 2.92 -3.29
N ILE A 164 -3.17 2.79 -2.92
CA ILE A 164 -2.72 1.78 -1.96
C ILE A 164 -3.39 1.99 -0.60
N LYS A 165 -3.48 3.25 -0.15
CA LYS A 165 -4.13 3.58 1.12
C LYS A 165 -5.65 3.45 1.04
N GLY A 166 -6.26 3.78 -0.09
CA GLY A 166 -7.70 3.64 -0.33
C GLY A 166 -8.21 2.19 -0.29
N THR A 167 -7.29 1.21 -0.42
CA THR A 167 -7.62 -0.21 -0.22
C THR A 167 -7.74 -0.60 1.26
N MET A 168 -7.37 0.30 2.18
CA MET A 168 -7.50 0.07 3.62
C MET A 168 -8.87 0.57 4.11
N PRO A 169 -9.57 -0.21 4.93
CA PRO A 169 -10.84 0.21 5.55
C PRO A 169 -10.69 1.55 6.28
N GLY A 170 -11.68 2.43 6.16
CA GLY A 170 -11.76 3.69 6.92
C GLY A 170 -10.92 4.86 6.45
N MET A 171 -10.16 4.69 5.39
CA MET A 171 -9.34 5.77 4.84
C MET A 171 -10.14 6.88 4.16
N ASN A 172 -11.37 6.59 3.72
CA ASN A 172 -12.14 7.54 2.90
C ASN A 172 -12.59 8.80 3.66
N GLU A 173 -12.97 8.69 4.93
CA GLU A 173 -13.49 9.84 5.70
C GLU A 173 -12.40 10.83 6.10
N ASN A 174 -11.18 10.34 6.41
CA ASN A 174 -10.04 11.16 6.83
C ASN A 174 -9.00 11.37 5.71
N MET A 175 -9.33 11.01 4.47
CA MET A 175 -8.39 11.01 3.35
C MET A 175 -7.69 12.36 3.14
N LYS A 176 -8.42 13.47 3.27
CA LYS A 176 -7.85 14.82 3.09
C LYS A 176 -6.74 15.13 4.11
N GLU A 177 -6.95 14.73 5.37
CA GLU A 177 -5.98 14.94 6.43
C GLU A 177 -4.78 14.01 6.26
N ILE A 178 -5.01 12.75 5.93
CA ILE A 178 -3.97 11.77 5.62
C ILE A 178 -3.09 12.23 4.44
N ILE A 179 -3.70 12.73 3.37
CA ILE A 179 -2.96 13.29 2.23
C ILE A 179 -2.13 14.49 2.67
N LYS A 180 -2.71 15.43 3.42
CA LYS A 180 -2.02 16.61 3.92
C LYS A 180 -0.81 16.24 4.78
N GLU A 181 -0.96 15.30 5.69
CA GLU A 181 0.14 14.81 6.53
C GLU A 181 1.22 14.08 5.70
N THR A 182 0.80 13.19 4.80
CA THR A 182 1.74 12.44 3.94
C THR A 182 2.53 13.36 3.00
N GLN A 183 1.93 14.47 2.54
CA GLN A 183 2.62 15.47 1.69
C GLN A 183 3.75 16.21 2.39
N LYS A 184 3.87 16.11 3.72
CA LYS A 184 5.02 16.63 4.47
C LYS A 184 6.30 15.85 4.16
N ILE A 185 6.19 14.58 3.75
CA ILE A 185 7.32 13.78 3.27
C ILE A 185 7.71 14.33 1.90
N LYS A 186 8.92 14.89 1.81
CA LYS A 186 9.42 15.48 0.56
C LYS A 186 10.21 14.42 -0.22
N GLY A 187 9.84 14.25 -1.49
CA GLY A 187 10.52 13.32 -2.40
C GLY A 187 10.02 11.88 -2.29
N MET A 188 10.87 10.96 -2.67
CA MET A 188 10.61 9.52 -2.76
C MET A 188 11.13 8.78 -1.54
N GLU A 189 10.32 7.91 -0.98
CA GLU A 189 10.74 6.98 0.07
C GLU A 189 11.77 5.99 -0.50
N VAL A 190 12.93 5.95 0.13
CA VAL A 190 14.04 5.04 -0.22
C VAL A 190 14.17 3.91 0.77
N TYR A 191 13.89 4.18 2.02
CA TYR A 191 13.89 3.19 3.08
C TYR A 191 12.84 3.55 4.12
N SER A 192 12.15 2.57 4.62
CA SER A 192 11.30 2.72 5.81
C SER A 192 11.43 1.51 6.72
N GLU A 193 11.27 1.77 8.01
CA GLU A 193 11.11 0.75 9.04
C GLU A 193 9.83 1.05 9.81
N GLN A 194 8.94 0.08 9.88
CA GLN A 194 7.67 0.17 10.62
C GLN A 194 7.73 -0.74 11.83
N THR A 195 7.35 -0.20 12.96
CA THR A 195 7.15 -0.93 14.21
C THR A 195 5.68 -0.91 14.59
N THR A 196 5.15 -2.06 14.94
CA THR A 196 3.76 -2.23 15.36
C THR A 196 3.73 -3.07 16.63
N GLU A 197 2.97 -2.63 17.60
CA GLU A 197 2.67 -3.43 18.79
C GLU A 197 1.29 -4.07 18.62
N MET A 198 1.24 -5.39 18.59
CA MET A 198 0.00 -6.15 18.42
C MET A 198 0.02 -7.35 19.38
N MET A 199 -1.03 -7.49 20.20
CA MET A 199 -1.17 -8.58 21.20
C MET A 199 0.07 -8.75 22.11
N GLY A 200 0.70 -7.63 22.53
CA GLY A 200 1.87 -7.63 23.40
C GLY A 200 3.17 -8.06 22.71
N GLN A 201 3.19 -8.17 21.40
CA GLN A 201 4.39 -8.44 20.61
C GLN A 201 4.72 -7.24 19.72
N THR A 202 6.00 -6.91 19.67
CA THR A 202 6.52 -5.89 18.76
C THR A 202 6.89 -6.57 17.44
N MET A 203 6.29 -6.13 16.37
CA MET A 203 6.60 -6.55 15.00
C MET A 203 7.32 -5.43 14.27
N ARG A 204 8.34 -5.80 13.50
CA ARG A 204 9.06 -4.87 12.64
C ARG A 204 8.96 -5.32 11.20
N SER A 205 8.83 -4.36 10.32
CA SER A 205 8.97 -4.57 8.89
C SER A 205 9.78 -3.43 8.28
N SER A 206 10.51 -3.72 7.22
CA SER A 206 11.23 -2.68 6.49
C SER A 206 11.00 -2.79 4.99
N THR A 207 11.14 -1.66 4.33
CA THR A 207 11.09 -1.54 2.87
C THR A 207 12.31 -0.75 2.40
N GLU A 208 13.02 -1.28 1.42
CA GLU A 208 14.17 -0.63 0.79
C GLU A 208 13.96 -0.53 -0.73
N LEU A 209 14.09 0.66 -1.28
CA LEU A 209 14.06 0.90 -2.71
C LEU A 209 15.39 0.44 -3.33
N LEU A 210 15.32 -0.61 -4.16
CA LEU A 210 16.50 -1.14 -4.87
C LEU A 210 16.68 -0.47 -6.24
N GLU A 211 15.56 -0.19 -6.91
CA GLU A 211 15.56 0.34 -8.27
C GLU A 211 14.39 1.27 -8.51
N TYR A 212 14.64 2.36 -9.21
CA TYR A 212 13.65 3.30 -9.69
C TYR A 212 13.96 3.66 -11.14
N LYS A 213 12.97 3.58 -12.01
CA LYS A 213 13.07 3.95 -13.42
C LYS A 213 11.83 4.72 -13.86
N LYS A 214 12.05 5.70 -14.74
CA LYS A 214 10.98 6.31 -15.54
C LYS A 214 11.02 5.70 -16.94
N GLY A 215 9.85 5.41 -17.51
CA GLY A 215 9.77 4.89 -18.87
C GLY A 215 8.42 4.21 -19.10
N LYS A 216 8.12 3.88 -20.35
CA LYS A 216 6.86 3.27 -20.73
C LYS A 216 6.73 1.86 -20.11
N ALA A 217 5.66 1.63 -19.37
CA ALA A 217 5.33 0.30 -18.85
C ALA A 217 5.07 -0.68 -20.00
N PRO A 218 5.62 -1.90 -19.96
CA PRO A 218 5.24 -2.93 -20.91
C PRO A 218 3.77 -3.30 -20.70
N ALA A 219 3.03 -3.56 -21.78
CA ALA A 219 1.61 -3.94 -21.69
C ALA A 219 1.40 -5.16 -20.77
N SER A 220 2.32 -6.12 -20.82
CA SER A 220 2.31 -7.33 -19.98
C SER A 220 2.45 -7.07 -18.48
N ALA A 221 2.87 -5.87 -18.06
CA ALA A 221 2.98 -5.54 -16.64
C ALA A 221 1.63 -5.63 -15.91
N PHE A 222 0.54 -5.43 -16.64
CA PHE A 222 -0.83 -5.42 -16.09
C PHE A 222 -1.64 -6.67 -16.42
N ASP A 223 -1.04 -7.61 -17.18
CA ASP A 223 -1.71 -8.88 -17.51
C ASP A 223 -1.76 -9.79 -16.28
N MET A 224 -2.91 -10.42 -16.06
CA MET A 224 -3.03 -11.46 -15.05
C MET A 224 -2.40 -12.77 -15.53
N PRO A 225 -1.89 -13.61 -14.60
CA PRO A 225 -1.30 -14.90 -14.96
C PRO A 225 -2.31 -15.79 -15.69
N LYS A 226 -1.84 -16.46 -16.77
CA LYS A 226 -2.68 -17.39 -17.52
C LYS A 226 -2.88 -18.71 -16.78
N GLY A 227 -4.05 -19.30 -16.94
CA GLY A 227 -4.37 -20.61 -16.35
C GLY A 227 -4.77 -20.57 -14.88
N TYR A 228 -4.96 -19.39 -14.30
CA TYR A 228 -5.51 -19.23 -12.96
C TYR A 228 -7.04 -19.28 -13.02
N ARG A 229 -7.65 -19.80 -11.96
CA ARG A 229 -9.09 -19.93 -11.81
C ARG A 229 -9.69 -18.64 -11.24
N ASN A 230 -10.73 -18.12 -11.89
CA ASN A 230 -11.48 -17.01 -11.30
C ASN A 230 -12.28 -17.51 -10.08
N VAL A 231 -12.23 -16.74 -9.01
CA VAL A 231 -13.04 -16.95 -7.79
C VAL A 231 -13.87 -15.70 -7.52
N GLU A 232 -15.03 -15.91 -6.96
CA GLU A 232 -15.89 -14.81 -6.52
C GLU A 232 -15.32 -14.18 -5.25
N PHE A 233 -15.59 -12.91 -5.13
CA PHE A 233 -15.26 -12.08 -3.97
C PHE A 233 -16.42 -12.16 -2.98
#